data_0b39a2b0d523a23c01a18da82100a4ff
#
_entry.id   0b39a2b0d523a23c01a18da82100a4ff
#
_cell.length_a   1.000
_cell.length_b   1.000
_cell.length_c   1.000
_cell.angle_alpha   90.00
_cell.angle_beta   90.00
_cell.angle_gamma   90.00
#
_symmetry.space_group_name_H-M   'P 1'
#
loop_
_entity.id
_entity.type
_entity.pdbx_description
1 polymer ?
#
loop_
_entity_poly.entity_id
_entity_poly.type
_entity_poly.pdbx_seq_one_letter_code
_entity_poly.pdbx_strand_id
1 'polypeptide(L)'
;MKTKIELPRTYEDLTISQYQKLSKPMPDIQLVQAMCNIPDSQIREYPIQLIEETAKFVRELLANPIPKHKAFIKIGEVTYGFIPDWSKLTTGAYIDLMQFMEYPEQNASKIMSVLFRPVLEQYGDSYTIDGYKGSNGDLFAHVSASRFHGLMVFFSNITREYENNSLRSLREQTQKTVTAMQDKHQENNRKKNSWSVTTGITFLWNWLKMILRKLRL
;
A
#
# COMPACT_ATOMS: atom_id res chain seq x y z
N MET A 1 -19.36 37.11 9.92
CA MET A 1 -17.99 36.61 9.54
C MET A 1 -18.15 35.66 8.40
N LYS A 2 -17.48 35.84 7.25
CA LYS A 2 -17.45 34.85 6.18
C LYS A 2 -16.41 33.80 6.58
N THR A 3 -16.86 32.72 7.17
CA THR A 3 -15.97 31.60 7.52
C THR A 3 -15.63 30.84 6.23
N LYS A 4 -14.38 30.90 5.84
CA LYS A 4 -13.90 30.25 4.62
C LYS A 4 -13.63 28.79 4.95
N ILE A 5 -14.32 27.88 4.27
CA ILE A 5 -13.99 26.45 4.32
C ILE A 5 -12.75 26.20 3.44
N GLU A 6 -11.67 25.73 4.04
CA GLU A 6 -10.48 25.33 3.29
C GLU A 6 -10.58 23.85 2.94
N LEU A 7 -10.60 23.56 1.65
CA LEU A 7 -10.67 22.21 1.08
C LEU A 7 -9.37 21.88 0.34
N PRO A 8 -8.90 20.64 0.39
CA PRO A 8 -7.86 20.18 -0.54
C PRO A 8 -8.39 20.33 -1.97
N ARG A 9 -7.57 20.88 -2.85
CA ARG A 9 -7.96 21.09 -4.27
C ARG A 9 -7.83 19.83 -5.08
N THR A 10 -6.87 19.00 -4.72
CA THR A 10 -6.53 17.77 -5.42
C THR A 10 -6.34 16.64 -4.41
N TYR A 11 -6.35 15.41 -4.90
CA TYR A 11 -6.05 14.24 -4.06
C TYR A 11 -4.63 14.30 -3.45
N GLU A 12 -3.70 15.00 -4.08
CA GLU A 12 -2.34 15.17 -3.57
C GLU A 12 -2.26 16.03 -2.32
N ASP A 13 -3.20 16.96 -2.17
CA ASP A 13 -3.28 17.85 -1.00
C ASP A 13 -3.85 17.13 0.22
N LEU A 14 -4.50 15.95 0.01
CA LEU A 14 -5.04 15.13 1.08
C LEU A 14 -3.91 14.45 1.85
N THR A 15 -3.84 14.69 3.16
CA THR A 15 -2.87 14.00 4.02
C THR A 15 -3.31 12.59 4.38
N ILE A 16 -2.36 11.73 4.75
CA ILE A 16 -2.66 10.39 5.25
C ILE A 16 -3.56 10.45 6.49
N SER A 17 -3.33 11.40 7.40
CA SER A 17 -4.18 11.59 8.59
C SER A 17 -5.63 11.90 8.23
N GLN A 18 -5.86 12.80 7.26
CA GLN A 18 -7.21 13.09 6.76
C GLN A 18 -7.83 11.85 6.11
N TYR A 19 -7.09 11.20 5.22
CA TYR A 19 -7.54 9.96 4.57
C TYR A 19 -7.94 8.89 5.59
N GLN A 20 -7.14 8.65 6.64
CA GLN A 20 -7.43 7.67 7.68
C GLN A 20 -8.73 8.00 8.45
N LYS A 21 -8.99 9.28 8.74
CA LYS A 21 -10.24 9.73 9.38
C LYS A 21 -11.45 9.47 8.48
N LEU A 22 -11.29 9.64 7.16
CA LEU A 22 -12.34 9.54 6.16
C LEU A 22 -12.58 8.14 5.62
N SER A 23 -11.74 7.18 5.98
CA SER A 23 -11.82 5.78 5.52
C SER A 23 -13.05 5.03 6.04
N LYS A 24 -13.75 5.57 7.04
CA LYS A 24 -14.98 5.00 7.60
C LYS A 24 -16.20 5.67 6.99
N PRO A 25 -17.27 4.91 6.71
CA PRO A 25 -18.56 5.50 6.33
C PRO A 25 -19.06 6.46 7.40
N MET A 26 -19.38 7.69 7.03
CA MET A 26 -19.88 8.70 7.94
C MET A 26 -20.89 9.63 7.26
N PRO A 27 -21.81 10.27 8.04
CA PRO A 27 -22.74 11.27 7.54
C PRO A 27 -22.00 12.50 6.96
N ASP A 28 -22.65 13.21 6.05
CA ASP A 28 -22.08 14.38 5.35
C ASP A 28 -21.53 15.45 6.29
N ILE A 29 -22.23 15.75 7.35
CA ILE A 29 -21.79 16.72 8.35
C ILE A 29 -20.45 16.29 8.98
N GLN A 30 -20.34 15.02 9.40
CA GLN A 30 -19.12 14.48 9.99
C GLN A 30 -17.97 14.43 8.98
N LEU A 31 -18.27 14.09 7.72
CA LEU A 31 -17.30 14.06 6.63
C LEU A 31 -16.68 15.45 6.43
N VAL A 32 -17.51 16.50 6.34
CA VAL A 32 -17.06 17.88 6.18
C VAL A 32 -16.28 18.36 7.40
N GLN A 33 -16.77 18.06 8.62
CA GLN A 33 -16.05 18.39 9.85
C GLN A 33 -14.66 17.74 9.89
N ALA A 34 -14.57 16.45 9.60
CA ALA A 34 -13.31 15.71 9.64
C ALA A 34 -12.32 16.20 8.57
N MET A 35 -12.82 16.54 7.36
CA MET A 35 -12.01 17.04 6.27
C MET A 35 -11.49 18.46 6.52
N CYS A 36 -12.38 19.36 6.93
CA CYS A 36 -12.09 20.77 7.05
C CYS A 36 -11.64 21.18 8.46
N ASN A 37 -11.60 20.22 9.37
CA ASN A 37 -11.29 20.44 10.79
C ASN A 37 -12.18 21.51 11.47
N ILE A 38 -13.49 21.50 11.12
CA ILE A 38 -14.49 22.45 11.63
C ILE A 38 -15.07 21.91 12.94
N PRO A 39 -15.08 22.70 14.03
CA PRO A 39 -15.70 22.29 15.28
C PRO A 39 -17.24 22.21 15.18
N ASP A 40 -17.87 21.38 16.01
CA ASP A 40 -19.32 21.11 16.00
C ASP A 40 -20.15 22.37 16.18
N SER A 41 -19.70 23.31 17.02
CA SER A 41 -20.38 24.60 17.22
C SER A 41 -20.45 25.43 15.93
N GLN A 42 -19.43 25.34 15.11
CA GLN A 42 -19.28 26.17 13.92
C GLN A 42 -19.99 25.57 12.70
N ILE A 43 -20.01 24.23 12.57
CA ILE A 43 -20.65 23.55 11.42
C ILE A 43 -22.16 23.83 11.37
N ARG A 44 -22.80 24.05 12.53
CA ARG A 44 -24.24 24.35 12.67
C ARG A 44 -24.64 25.69 12.09
N GLU A 45 -23.69 26.59 11.87
CA GLU A 45 -23.94 27.92 11.30
C GLU A 45 -23.93 27.92 9.76
N TYR A 46 -23.49 26.82 9.15
CA TYR A 46 -23.44 26.74 7.70
C TYR A 46 -24.76 26.29 7.07
N PRO A 47 -25.12 26.81 5.89
CA PRO A 47 -26.25 26.30 5.10
C PRO A 47 -26.09 24.82 4.78
N ILE A 48 -27.16 24.04 4.93
CA ILE A 48 -27.14 22.58 4.67
C ILE A 48 -26.71 22.27 3.24
N GLN A 49 -27.10 23.07 2.26
CA GLN A 49 -26.72 22.93 0.87
C GLN A 49 -25.19 22.98 0.68
N LEU A 50 -24.52 23.91 1.39
CA LEU A 50 -23.07 24.01 1.33
C LEU A 50 -22.39 22.76 1.91
N ILE A 51 -22.96 22.18 2.98
CA ILE A 51 -22.45 20.92 3.56
C ILE A 51 -22.61 19.77 2.59
N GLU A 52 -23.78 19.62 1.95
CA GLU A 52 -24.05 18.56 0.96
C GLU A 52 -23.13 18.68 -0.27
N GLU A 53 -22.97 19.87 -0.83
CA GLU A 53 -22.08 20.11 -1.97
C GLU A 53 -20.61 19.81 -1.60
N THR A 54 -20.18 20.24 -0.41
CA THR A 54 -18.83 19.97 0.10
C THR A 54 -18.64 18.48 0.32
N ALA A 55 -19.59 17.78 0.92
CA ALA A 55 -19.53 16.35 1.14
C ALA A 55 -19.45 15.57 -0.18
N LYS A 56 -20.25 15.97 -1.18
CA LYS A 56 -20.20 15.41 -2.53
C LYS A 56 -18.80 15.56 -3.14
N PHE A 57 -18.24 16.75 -3.11
CA PHE A 57 -16.88 17.01 -3.60
C PHE A 57 -15.84 16.14 -2.89
N VAL A 58 -15.91 16.03 -1.56
CA VAL A 58 -14.98 15.18 -0.78
C VAL A 58 -15.12 13.72 -1.17
N ARG A 59 -16.35 13.20 -1.36
CA ARG A 59 -16.56 11.82 -1.83
C ARG A 59 -16.00 11.58 -3.22
N GLU A 60 -16.19 12.52 -4.15
CA GLU A 60 -15.64 12.43 -5.50
C GLU A 60 -14.10 12.45 -5.46
N LEU A 61 -13.50 13.27 -4.59
CA LEU A 61 -12.06 13.31 -4.36
C LEU A 61 -11.52 11.96 -3.85
N LEU A 62 -12.21 11.36 -2.88
CA LEU A 62 -11.83 10.08 -2.29
C LEU A 62 -12.06 8.89 -3.25
N ALA A 63 -13.07 8.96 -4.11
CA ALA A 63 -13.37 7.93 -5.09
C ALA A 63 -12.35 7.85 -6.25
N ASN A 64 -11.59 8.93 -6.46
CA ASN A 64 -10.63 9.04 -7.55
C ASN A 64 -9.20 9.25 -7.04
N PRO A 65 -8.60 8.26 -6.37
CA PRO A 65 -7.25 8.37 -5.84
C PRO A 65 -6.25 8.50 -7.00
N ILE A 66 -5.29 9.41 -6.84
CA ILE A 66 -4.17 9.58 -7.78
C ILE A 66 -2.94 8.93 -7.14
N PRO A 67 -2.57 7.70 -7.54
CA PRO A 67 -1.43 7.02 -6.95
C PRO A 67 -0.11 7.62 -7.44
N LYS A 68 0.78 7.96 -6.50
CA LYS A 68 2.15 8.40 -6.80
C LYS A 68 3.17 7.61 -6.00
N HIS A 69 3.69 6.55 -6.58
CA HIS A 69 4.81 5.83 -5.98
C HIS A 69 6.12 6.60 -6.21
N LYS A 70 6.90 6.79 -5.15
CA LYS A 70 8.28 7.27 -5.20
C LYS A 70 9.11 6.51 -4.17
N ALA A 71 10.35 6.19 -4.55
CA ALA A 71 11.29 5.52 -3.67
C ALA A 71 11.71 6.38 -2.47
N PHE A 72 11.58 7.70 -2.56
CA PHE A 72 11.99 8.62 -1.52
C PHE A 72 10.88 9.59 -1.13
N ILE A 73 10.80 9.88 0.18
CA ILE A 73 9.91 10.89 0.77
C ILE A 73 10.75 11.78 1.66
N LYS A 74 10.67 13.10 1.47
CA LYS A 74 11.33 14.07 2.36
C LYS A 74 10.33 14.55 3.40
N ILE A 75 10.69 14.43 4.68
CA ILE A 75 9.91 14.92 5.82
C ILE A 75 10.84 15.80 6.67
N GLY A 76 10.58 17.10 6.69
CA GLY A 76 11.54 18.06 7.25
C GLY A 76 12.87 17.98 6.52
N GLU A 77 13.96 17.84 7.27
CA GLU A 77 15.31 17.72 6.71
C GLU A 77 15.74 16.27 6.42
N VAL A 78 14.90 15.28 6.81
CA VAL A 78 15.24 13.86 6.67
C VAL A 78 14.63 13.29 5.41
N THR A 79 15.43 12.57 4.64
CA THR A 79 14.96 11.76 3.50
C THR A 79 14.70 10.34 3.96
N TYR A 80 13.51 9.84 3.70
CA TYR A 80 13.08 8.47 3.96
C TYR A 80 13.07 7.68 2.66
N GLY A 81 13.78 6.54 2.64
CA GLY A 81 13.83 5.63 1.51
C GLY A 81 12.91 4.43 1.72
N PHE A 82 12.27 3.99 0.66
CA PHE A 82 11.53 2.74 0.63
C PHE A 82 12.49 1.56 0.83
N ILE A 83 12.05 0.47 1.43
CA ILE A 83 12.88 -0.72 1.65
C ILE A 83 13.47 -1.20 0.31
N PRO A 84 14.79 -1.13 0.11
CA PRO A 84 15.40 -1.51 -1.17
C PRO A 84 15.51 -3.03 -1.36
N ASP A 85 15.55 -3.76 -0.27
CA ASP A 85 15.77 -5.21 -0.25
C ASP A 85 14.87 -5.88 0.79
N TRP A 86 13.86 -6.57 0.30
CA TRP A 86 12.87 -7.28 1.12
C TRP A 86 13.44 -8.46 1.90
N SER A 87 14.56 -9.04 1.45
CA SER A 87 15.23 -10.15 2.14
C SER A 87 15.80 -9.72 3.49
N LYS A 88 16.02 -8.40 3.67
CA LYS A 88 16.51 -7.77 4.90
C LYS A 88 15.40 -7.26 5.82
N LEU A 89 14.14 -7.58 5.51
CA LEU A 89 13.03 -7.24 6.40
C LEU A 89 13.15 -8.02 7.71
N THR A 90 13.26 -7.29 8.83
CA THR A 90 13.35 -7.94 10.14
C THR A 90 12.01 -8.57 10.55
N THR A 91 12.07 -9.60 11.39
CA THR A 91 10.84 -10.25 11.91
C THR A 91 9.91 -9.26 12.61
N GLY A 92 10.45 -8.30 13.37
CA GLY A 92 9.63 -7.26 14.02
C GLY A 92 8.91 -6.37 13.00
N ALA A 93 9.64 -5.87 11.99
CA ALA A 93 9.03 -5.08 10.91
C ALA A 93 7.95 -5.87 10.15
N TYR A 94 8.17 -7.16 9.94
CA TYR A 94 7.21 -8.03 9.29
C TYR A 94 5.92 -8.21 10.13
N ILE A 95 6.06 -8.51 11.41
CA ILE A 95 4.92 -8.69 12.33
C ILE A 95 4.07 -7.42 12.36
N ASP A 96 4.70 -6.26 12.55
CA ASP A 96 4.00 -4.98 12.59
C ASP A 96 3.31 -4.67 11.26
N LEU A 97 3.99 -4.90 10.14
CA LEU A 97 3.40 -4.70 8.82
C LEU A 97 2.17 -5.59 8.61
N MET A 98 2.25 -6.87 9.00
CA MET A 98 1.13 -7.82 8.91
C MET A 98 -0.07 -7.35 9.73
N GLN A 99 0.16 -6.90 10.95
CA GLN A 99 -0.87 -6.37 11.84
C GLN A 99 -1.52 -5.11 11.24
N PHE A 100 -0.72 -4.18 10.71
CA PHE A 100 -1.26 -2.93 10.16
C PHE A 100 -2.01 -3.14 8.84
N MET A 101 -1.58 -4.10 8.03
CA MET A 101 -2.26 -4.49 6.80
C MET A 101 -3.60 -5.18 7.04
N GLU A 102 -3.97 -5.42 8.29
CA GLU A 102 -5.32 -5.89 8.63
C GLU A 102 -6.40 -4.87 8.31
N TYR A 103 -6.11 -3.58 8.55
CA TYR A 103 -6.97 -2.44 8.21
C TYR A 103 -6.10 -1.35 7.57
N PRO A 104 -5.72 -1.50 6.29
CA PRO A 104 -4.67 -0.69 5.68
C PRO A 104 -5.02 0.79 5.62
N GLU A 105 -6.30 1.15 5.37
CA GLU A 105 -6.73 2.54 5.34
C GLU A 105 -6.57 3.20 6.71
N GLN A 106 -6.88 2.47 7.80
CA GLN A 106 -6.79 2.99 9.16
C GLN A 106 -5.36 3.04 9.68
N ASN A 107 -4.48 2.22 9.13
CA ASN A 107 -3.08 2.11 9.53
C ASN A 107 -2.11 2.66 8.47
N ALA A 108 -2.59 3.45 7.50
CA ALA A 108 -1.79 3.92 6.38
C ALA A 108 -0.47 4.58 6.81
N SER A 109 -0.50 5.46 7.80
CA SER A 109 0.70 6.13 8.31
C SER A 109 1.69 5.17 8.99
N LYS A 110 1.18 4.16 9.71
CA LYS A 110 2.01 3.12 10.34
C LYS A 110 2.66 2.22 9.29
N ILE A 111 1.91 1.81 8.26
CA ILE A 111 2.42 1.04 7.13
C ILE A 111 3.55 1.82 6.45
N MET A 112 3.35 3.12 6.19
CA MET A 112 4.38 3.98 5.63
C MET A 112 5.64 3.99 6.51
N SER A 113 5.51 4.08 7.83
CA SER A 113 6.64 4.12 8.77
C SER A 113 7.42 2.80 8.86
N VAL A 114 6.78 1.67 8.60
CA VAL A 114 7.50 0.38 8.50
C VAL A 114 8.32 0.30 7.22
N LEU A 115 7.76 0.81 6.12
CA LEU A 115 8.30 0.63 4.78
C LEU A 115 9.27 1.73 4.33
N PHE A 116 9.15 2.93 4.90
CA PHE A 116 10.03 4.06 4.64
C PHE A 116 10.86 4.37 5.88
N ARG A 117 12.18 4.37 5.73
CA ARG A 117 13.12 4.61 6.84
C ARG A 117 14.16 5.67 6.46
N PRO A 118 14.77 6.35 7.44
CA PRO A 118 15.80 7.32 7.16
C PRO A 118 16.89 6.72 6.26
N VAL A 119 17.24 7.45 5.21
CA VAL A 119 18.37 7.10 4.35
C VAL A 119 19.65 7.46 5.10
N LEU A 120 20.55 6.50 5.23
CA LEU A 120 21.87 6.69 5.87
C LEU A 120 22.90 7.11 4.84
N GLU A 121 22.94 6.41 3.71
CA GLU A 121 23.89 6.64 2.63
C GLU A 121 23.21 6.44 1.29
N GLN A 122 23.60 7.24 0.30
CA GLN A 122 23.11 7.12 -1.06
C GLN A 122 24.26 7.25 -2.06
N TYR A 123 24.38 6.28 -2.96
CA TYR A 123 25.38 6.23 -4.03
C TYR A 123 24.67 5.98 -5.36
N GLY A 124 24.43 7.03 -6.12
CA GLY A 124 23.62 6.95 -7.34
C GLY A 124 22.21 6.44 -7.05
N ASP A 125 21.83 5.34 -7.68
CA ASP A 125 20.52 4.69 -7.50
C ASP A 125 20.47 3.73 -6.29
N SER A 126 21.64 3.40 -5.72
CA SER A 126 21.72 2.52 -4.54
C SER A 126 21.70 3.35 -3.25
N TYR A 127 21.02 2.84 -2.24
CA TYR A 127 20.96 3.49 -0.93
C TYR A 127 20.80 2.49 0.20
N THR A 128 21.22 2.90 1.39
CA THR A 128 21.02 2.17 2.64
C THR A 128 20.05 2.93 3.54
N ILE A 129 19.29 2.19 4.31
CA ILE A 129 18.29 2.75 5.24
C ILE A 129 18.57 2.31 6.67
N ASP A 130 18.13 3.10 7.63
CA ASP A 130 18.27 2.78 9.05
C ASP A 130 17.52 1.49 9.43
N GLY A 131 17.95 0.85 10.51
CA GLY A 131 17.31 -0.33 11.07
C GLY A 131 15.89 -0.05 11.54
N TYR A 132 15.04 -1.10 11.57
CA TYR A 132 13.70 -0.97 12.11
C TYR A 132 13.74 -0.81 13.64
N LYS A 133 13.11 0.25 14.14
CA LYS A 133 13.07 0.62 15.57
C LYS A 133 11.63 0.68 16.11
N GLY A 134 10.69 0.09 15.41
CA GLY A 134 9.26 0.22 15.69
C GLY A 134 8.56 1.22 14.77
N SER A 135 7.24 1.17 14.74
CA SER A 135 6.41 2.03 13.89
C SER A 135 6.26 3.43 14.52
N ASN A 136 6.50 4.46 13.73
CA ASN A 136 6.23 5.86 14.08
C ASN A 136 5.27 6.46 13.04
N GLY A 137 3.99 6.09 13.15
CA GLY A 137 2.95 6.53 12.21
C GLY A 137 2.73 8.04 12.19
N ASP A 138 2.92 8.72 13.32
CA ASP A 138 2.67 10.17 13.43
C ASP A 138 3.57 10.98 12.49
N LEU A 139 4.79 10.49 12.26
CA LEU A 139 5.73 11.10 11.35
C LEU A 139 5.19 11.16 9.91
N PHE A 140 4.45 10.15 9.48
CA PHE A 140 3.89 10.06 8.13
C PHE A 140 2.46 10.59 8.02
N ALA A 141 1.85 11.03 9.11
CA ALA A 141 0.47 11.51 9.15
C ALA A 141 0.22 12.69 8.20
N HIS A 142 1.21 13.56 8.01
CA HIS A 142 1.16 14.74 7.15
C HIS A 142 1.64 14.51 5.71
N VAL A 143 2.09 13.31 5.39
CA VAL A 143 2.45 12.94 4.02
C VAL A 143 1.18 12.82 3.18
N SER A 144 1.28 13.15 1.88
CA SER A 144 0.15 13.02 0.96
C SER A 144 -0.37 11.59 0.88
N ALA A 145 -1.68 11.41 0.94
CA ALA A 145 -2.35 10.12 0.76
C ALA A 145 -2.05 9.47 -0.60
N SER A 146 -1.73 10.26 -1.62
CA SER A 146 -1.34 9.74 -2.94
C SER A 146 -0.08 8.86 -2.89
N ARG A 147 0.80 9.08 -1.89
CA ARG A 147 2.00 8.24 -1.66
C ARG A 147 1.61 6.86 -1.14
N PHE A 148 0.68 6.81 -0.19
CA PHE A 148 0.17 5.55 0.32
C PHE A 148 -0.57 4.76 -0.78
N HIS A 149 -1.41 5.42 -1.57
CA HIS A 149 -2.07 4.77 -2.71
C HIS A 149 -1.08 4.30 -3.78
N GLY A 150 -0.04 5.10 -4.07
CA GLY A 150 1.03 4.69 -4.96
C GLY A 150 1.75 3.41 -4.47
N LEU A 151 1.94 3.30 -3.16
CA LEU A 151 2.50 2.11 -2.53
C LEU A 151 1.55 0.90 -2.67
N MET A 152 0.24 1.08 -2.47
CA MET A 152 -0.74 0.00 -2.62
C MET A 152 -0.83 -0.50 -4.06
N VAL A 153 -0.82 0.41 -5.04
CA VAL A 153 -0.77 0.05 -6.47
C VAL A 153 0.53 -0.66 -6.81
N PHE A 154 1.66 -0.22 -6.27
CA PHE A 154 2.95 -0.90 -6.44
C PHE A 154 2.89 -2.36 -5.96
N PHE A 155 2.37 -2.61 -4.76
CA PHE A 155 2.18 -3.98 -4.26
C PHE A 155 1.22 -4.79 -5.11
N SER A 156 0.10 -4.21 -5.54
CA SER A 156 -0.85 -4.88 -6.42
C SER A 156 -0.21 -5.30 -7.75
N ASN A 157 0.63 -4.44 -8.34
CA ASN A 157 1.33 -4.74 -9.58
C ASN A 157 2.36 -5.86 -9.42
N ILE A 158 3.17 -5.83 -8.35
CA ILE A 158 4.13 -6.90 -8.04
C ILE A 158 3.41 -8.24 -7.87
N THR A 159 2.29 -8.26 -7.16
CA THR A 159 1.51 -9.47 -6.95
C THR A 159 0.99 -10.04 -8.25
N ARG A 160 0.40 -9.18 -9.10
CA ARG A 160 -0.12 -9.59 -10.40
C ARG A 160 0.98 -10.12 -11.32
N GLU A 161 2.14 -9.49 -11.32
CA GLU A 161 3.30 -9.96 -12.08
C GLU A 161 3.78 -11.33 -11.59
N TYR A 162 3.85 -11.49 -10.28
CA TYR A 162 4.22 -12.76 -9.66
C TYR A 162 3.21 -13.88 -9.97
N GLU A 163 1.91 -13.61 -9.89
CA GLU A 163 0.86 -14.56 -10.25
C GLU A 163 0.95 -14.98 -11.72
N ASN A 164 1.15 -14.02 -12.62
CA ASN A 164 1.32 -14.30 -14.05
C ASN A 164 2.55 -15.17 -14.31
N ASN A 165 3.68 -14.87 -13.66
CA ASN A 165 4.90 -15.65 -13.79
C ASN A 165 4.74 -17.06 -13.20
N SER A 166 4.05 -17.20 -12.07
CA SER A 166 3.74 -18.50 -11.46
C SER A 166 2.81 -19.33 -12.35
N LEU A 167 1.77 -18.74 -12.91
CA LEU A 167 0.88 -19.41 -13.87
C LEU A 167 1.60 -19.82 -15.13
N ARG A 168 2.51 -18.98 -15.64
CA ARG A 168 3.36 -19.31 -16.79
C ARG A 168 4.26 -20.51 -16.49
N SER A 169 4.95 -20.49 -15.35
CA SER A 169 5.79 -21.60 -14.90
C SER A 169 5.02 -22.91 -14.76
N LEU A 170 3.82 -22.87 -14.16
CA LEU A 170 2.94 -24.03 -14.04
C LEU A 170 2.48 -24.56 -15.41
N ARG A 171 2.12 -23.67 -16.34
CA ARG A 171 1.76 -24.06 -17.71
C ARG A 171 2.94 -24.72 -18.43
N GLU A 172 4.14 -24.15 -18.33
CA GLU A 172 5.35 -24.71 -18.91
C GLU A 172 5.70 -26.08 -18.33
N GLN A 173 5.57 -26.27 -17.01
CA GLN A 173 5.76 -27.56 -16.34
C GLN A 173 4.70 -28.57 -16.78
N THR A 174 3.43 -28.16 -16.85
CA THR A 174 2.33 -29.03 -17.32
C THR A 174 2.57 -29.44 -18.76
N GLN A 175 2.94 -28.50 -19.63
CA GLN A 175 3.24 -28.78 -21.04
C GLN A 175 4.41 -29.76 -21.18
N LYS A 176 5.51 -29.57 -20.43
CA LYS A 176 6.65 -30.49 -20.39
C LYS A 176 6.23 -31.90 -19.93
N THR A 177 5.35 -31.95 -18.89
CA THR A 177 4.83 -33.22 -18.37
C THR A 177 3.95 -33.92 -19.40
N VAL A 178 3.07 -33.19 -20.08
CA VAL A 178 2.19 -33.69 -21.13
C VAL A 178 3.04 -34.21 -22.31
N THR A 179 4.02 -33.42 -22.77
CA THR A 179 4.93 -33.83 -23.82
C THR A 179 5.75 -35.08 -23.42
N ALA A 180 6.29 -35.08 -22.19
CA ALA A 180 7.02 -36.25 -21.67
C ALA A 180 6.14 -37.49 -21.48
N MET A 181 4.82 -37.31 -21.21
CA MET A 181 3.87 -38.45 -21.21
C MET A 181 3.55 -38.93 -22.62
N GLN A 182 3.46 -38.04 -23.60
CA GLN A 182 3.29 -38.39 -25.01
C GLN A 182 4.53 -39.11 -25.55
N ASP A 183 5.73 -38.64 -25.22
CA ASP A 183 7.00 -39.29 -25.59
C ASP A 183 7.19 -40.65 -24.87
N LYS A 184 6.72 -40.77 -23.60
CA LYS A 184 6.73 -42.03 -22.84
C LYS A 184 5.76 -43.06 -23.38
N HIS A 185 4.72 -42.67 -24.10
CA HIS A 185 3.90 -43.64 -24.85
C HIS A 185 4.63 -44.21 -26.06
N GLN A 186 5.69 -43.55 -26.51
CA GLN A 186 6.58 -44.06 -27.57
C GLN A 186 7.86 -44.76 -27.06
N GLU A 187 8.30 -44.47 -25.82
CA GLU A 187 9.50 -45.08 -25.23
C GLU A 187 9.24 -45.53 -23.79
N ASN A 188 8.90 -46.80 -23.63
CA ASN A 188 8.98 -47.48 -22.35
C ASN A 188 10.46 -47.66 -22.00
N ASN A 189 10.97 -46.79 -21.13
CA ASN A 189 12.06 -47.01 -20.15
C ASN A 189 12.92 -45.78 -19.85
N ARG A 190 12.97 -45.44 -18.58
CA ARG A 190 14.06 -44.90 -17.71
C ARG A 190 13.77 -43.60 -16.94
N LYS A 191 13.50 -43.82 -15.67
CA LYS A 191 13.90 -43.33 -14.32
C LYS A 191 14.48 -41.91 -14.14
N LYS A 192 13.78 -41.09 -13.36
CA LYS A 192 13.94 -40.56 -11.97
C LYS A 192 14.95 -39.43 -11.71
N ASN A 193 14.40 -38.41 -11.03
CA ASN A 193 14.91 -37.55 -9.94
C ASN A 193 15.54 -36.18 -10.26
N SER A 194 14.94 -35.12 -9.72
CA SER A 194 15.61 -34.26 -8.73
C SER A 194 14.69 -33.16 -8.18
N TRP A 195 14.79 -32.92 -6.89
CA TRP A 195 14.08 -31.99 -6.04
C TRP A 195 14.89 -30.70 -5.78
N SER A 196 14.14 -29.65 -5.49
CA SER A 196 14.37 -28.52 -4.56
C SER A 196 14.80 -27.16 -5.12
N VAL A 197 14.00 -26.15 -4.82
CA VAL A 197 14.33 -24.83 -4.24
C VAL A 197 13.02 -24.04 -4.11
N THR A 198 12.38 -24.04 -2.93
CA THR A 198 11.03 -23.42 -2.82
C THR A 198 10.73 -22.70 -1.49
N THR A 199 11.68 -22.49 -0.58
CA THR A 199 11.34 -22.04 0.79
C THR A 199 11.28 -20.51 1.00
N GLY A 200 12.00 -19.71 0.24
CA GLY A 200 12.00 -18.24 0.41
C GLY A 200 10.86 -17.52 -0.31
N ILE A 201 10.39 -18.09 -1.40
CA ILE A 201 9.40 -17.47 -2.30
C ILE A 201 7.96 -17.68 -1.77
N THR A 202 7.70 -18.79 -1.08
CA THR A 202 6.39 -19.12 -0.48
C THR A 202 5.96 -18.12 0.59
N PHE A 203 6.92 -17.54 1.31
CA PHE A 203 6.67 -16.58 2.37
C PHE A 203 6.14 -15.24 1.82
N LEU A 204 6.79 -14.66 0.82
CA LEU A 204 6.35 -13.45 0.12
C LEU A 204 4.99 -13.65 -0.55
N TRP A 205 4.76 -14.84 -1.09
CA TRP A 205 3.53 -15.17 -1.80
C TRP A 205 2.30 -15.26 -0.88
N ASN A 206 2.44 -15.89 0.27
CA ASN A 206 1.37 -15.94 1.27
C ASN A 206 1.05 -14.56 1.84
N TRP A 207 2.07 -13.72 2.03
CA TRP A 207 1.96 -12.35 2.46
C TRP A 207 1.22 -11.48 1.42
N LEU A 208 1.61 -11.55 0.15
CA LEU A 208 0.99 -10.82 -0.94
C LEU A 208 -0.47 -11.24 -1.18
N LYS A 209 -0.79 -12.54 -1.13
CA LYS A 209 -2.18 -13.04 -1.20
C LYS A 209 -3.06 -12.49 -0.07
N MET A 210 -2.52 -12.34 1.11
CA MET A 210 -3.26 -11.81 2.24
C MET A 210 -3.55 -10.32 2.05
N ILE A 211 -2.60 -9.52 1.53
CA ILE A 211 -2.79 -8.11 1.20
C ILE A 211 -3.93 -7.95 0.18
N LEU A 212 -3.91 -8.72 -0.91
CA LEU A 212 -4.93 -8.63 -1.97
C LEU A 212 -6.32 -9.02 -1.50
N ARG A 213 -6.45 -10.08 -0.68
CA ARG A 213 -7.75 -10.44 -0.09
C ARG A 213 -8.35 -9.33 0.75
N LYS A 214 -7.50 -8.49 1.37
CA LYS A 214 -7.96 -7.40 2.24
C LYS A 214 -8.22 -6.10 1.48
N LEU A 215 -7.54 -5.85 0.38
CA LEU A 215 -7.76 -4.67 -0.47
C LEU A 215 -9.00 -4.79 -1.38
N ARG A 216 -9.69 -5.96 -1.42
CA ARG A 216 -10.85 -6.21 -2.30
C ARG A 216 -10.65 -5.77 -3.76
N LEU A 217 -9.41 -5.90 -4.26
CA LEU A 217 -9.06 -5.71 -5.66
C LEU A 217 -9.15 -7.03 -6.42
#